data_281740f76429cd7c55f08f3d724fe607
#
_entry.id   281740f76429cd7c55f08f3d724fe607
#
_cell.length_a   1.000
_cell.length_b   1.000
_cell.length_c   1.000
_cell.angle_alpha   90.00
_cell.angle_beta   90.00
_cell.angle_gamma   90.00
#
_symmetry.space_group_name_H-M   'P 1'
#
loop_
_entity.id
_entity.type
_entity.pdbx_description
1 polymer ?
#
loop_
_entity_poly.entity_id
_entity_poly.type
_entity_poly.pdbx_seq_one_letter_code
_entity_poly.pdbx_strand_id
1 'polypeptide(L)'
;HRMSILQAIVLGVVQGLTEFLPVSSSGHLVLANYFLGWGESLPLYVDIATNTGTLLAVLIFLWRDVASAITGFFRGLVSAEARREPGWRLALLVLVGSVPTALIGLGMRGVFERLNAPLPVAVALAVTGFVLWFAPRSGPKHAVGSVTFLDALVAGVVQGLAVVPGVSRSGSTIAALLARGVDKELAPKLSFLLYLVVSFGVALLGVDEVRAADIEAGPLVAMTVASFAVGYAALRLVFALLRRGRFRAFAPYLWAVSAFTLAYLALVG
;
A
#
# COMPACT_ATOMS: atom_id res chain seq x y z
N HIS A 1 -0.97 -28.26 -2.18
CA HIS A 1 0.47 -28.04 -2.32
C HIS A 1 0.99 -27.35 -1.08
N ARG A 2 1.90 -27.98 -0.32
CA ARG A 2 2.52 -27.32 0.85
C ARG A 2 3.51 -26.29 0.34
N MET A 3 3.36 -25.04 0.79
CA MET A 3 4.27 -23.96 0.44
C MET A 3 5.66 -24.21 1.02
N SER A 4 6.70 -24.14 0.19
CA SER A 4 8.08 -24.26 0.67
C SER A 4 8.53 -22.96 1.35
N ILE A 5 9.52 -23.06 2.25
CA ILE A 5 10.13 -21.87 2.90
C ILE A 5 10.73 -20.93 1.85
N LEU A 6 11.31 -21.46 0.76
CA LEU A 6 11.87 -20.64 -0.31
C LEU A 6 10.78 -19.82 -1.02
N GLN A 7 9.64 -20.44 -1.36
CA GLN A 7 8.49 -19.74 -1.94
C GLN A 7 7.98 -18.64 -1.01
N ALA A 8 7.86 -18.94 0.29
CA ALA A 8 7.45 -17.99 1.31
C ALA A 8 8.40 -16.78 1.40
N ILE A 9 9.71 -17.01 1.38
CA ILE A 9 10.71 -15.94 1.37
C ILE A 9 10.59 -15.09 0.11
N VAL A 10 10.47 -15.70 -1.08
CA VAL A 10 10.32 -14.97 -2.35
C VAL A 10 9.08 -14.09 -2.33
N LEU A 11 7.92 -14.61 -1.91
CA LEU A 11 6.69 -13.84 -1.78
C LEU A 11 6.83 -12.69 -0.77
N GLY A 12 7.47 -12.94 0.37
CA GLY A 12 7.77 -11.90 1.36
C GLY A 12 8.69 -10.81 0.80
N VAL A 13 9.71 -11.16 0.03
CA VAL A 13 10.61 -10.19 -0.64
C VAL A 13 9.85 -9.37 -1.69
N VAL A 14 9.04 -10.02 -2.54
CA VAL A 14 8.21 -9.33 -3.55
C VAL A 14 7.27 -8.36 -2.87
N GLN A 15 6.53 -8.80 -1.85
CA GLN A 15 5.62 -7.94 -1.10
C GLN A 15 6.38 -6.77 -0.47
N GLY A 16 7.43 -7.04 0.32
CA GLY A 16 8.18 -5.99 1.02
C GLY A 16 8.76 -4.93 0.07
N LEU A 17 9.29 -5.37 -1.07
CA LEU A 17 9.85 -4.46 -2.06
C LEU A 17 8.77 -3.61 -2.73
N THR A 18 7.65 -4.22 -3.12
CA THR A 18 6.65 -3.58 -3.99
C THR A 18 5.51 -2.89 -3.25
N GLU A 19 5.34 -3.13 -1.93
CA GLU A 19 4.27 -2.53 -1.14
C GLU A 19 4.41 -1.01 -1.00
N PHE A 20 5.64 -0.54 -0.78
CA PHE A 20 5.92 0.87 -0.53
C PHE A 20 6.40 1.60 -1.77
N LEU A 21 7.15 0.93 -2.62
CA LEU A 21 7.45 1.46 -3.95
C LEU A 21 6.12 1.62 -4.71
N PRO A 22 5.97 2.69 -5.50
CA PRO A 22 4.70 2.97 -6.17
C PRO A 22 4.49 2.07 -7.41
N VAL A 23 4.61 0.74 -7.22
CA VAL A 23 4.62 -0.24 -8.33
C VAL A 23 3.55 -1.33 -8.23
N SER A 24 2.71 -1.33 -7.18
CA SER A 24 1.64 -2.31 -6.92
C SER A 24 2.13 -3.70 -6.49
N SER A 25 2.11 -3.95 -5.18
CA SER A 25 2.45 -5.25 -4.59
C SER A 25 1.51 -6.37 -5.04
N SER A 26 0.20 -6.13 -4.99
CA SER A 26 -0.81 -7.11 -5.43
C SER A 26 -0.61 -7.51 -6.89
N GLY A 27 -0.34 -6.55 -7.77
CA GLY A 27 -0.04 -6.85 -9.17
C GLY A 27 1.23 -7.70 -9.32
N HIS A 28 2.30 -7.39 -8.60
CA HIS A 28 3.54 -8.15 -8.64
C HIS A 28 3.40 -9.55 -8.05
N LEU A 29 2.62 -9.73 -6.99
CA LEU A 29 2.32 -11.05 -6.44
C LEU A 29 1.54 -11.92 -7.44
N VAL A 30 0.54 -11.35 -8.12
CA VAL A 30 -0.20 -12.05 -9.19
C VAL A 30 0.75 -12.48 -10.32
N LEU A 31 1.59 -11.57 -10.81
CA LEU A 31 2.54 -11.87 -11.88
C LEU A 31 3.61 -12.86 -11.45
N ALA A 32 4.15 -12.74 -10.22
CA ALA A 32 5.12 -13.69 -9.69
C ALA A 32 4.51 -15.10 -9.59
N ASN A 33 3.28 -15.22 -9.07
CA ASN A 33 2.58 -16.49 -9.00
C ASN A 33 2.38 -17.11 -10.38
N TYR A 34 1.96 -16.29 -11.36
CA TYR A 34 1.71 -16.72 -12.72
C TYR A 34 2.98 -17.19 -13.43
N PHE A 35 4.03 -16.37 -13.45
CA PHE A 35 5.29 -16.69 -14.16
C PHE A 35 6.10 -17.80 -13.50
N LEU A 36 5.97 -17.99 -12.18
CA LEU A 36 6.64 -19.07 -11.45
C LEU A 36 5.83 -20.38 -11.42
N GLY A 37 4.60 -20.38 -11.97
CA GLY A 37 3.77 -21.57 -12.06
C GLY A 37 3.36 -22.15 -10.71
N TRP A 38 3.13 -21.31 -9.70
CA TRP A 38 2.82 -21.76 -8.32
C TRP A 38 1.34 -22.04 -8.06
N GLY A 39 0.47 -21.88 -9.06
CA GLY A 39 -0.95 -22.18 -8.98
C GLY A 39 -1.82 -21.11 -9.64
N GLU A 40 -3.15 -21.33 -9.62
CA GLU A 40 -4.10 -20.39 -10.25
C GLU A 40 -4.22 -19.07 -9.47
N SER A 41 -4.19 -19.14 -8.13
CA SER A 41 -4.24 -17.96 -7.26
C SER A 41 -3.45 -18.18 -5.98
N LEU A 42 -2.96 -17.10 -5.38
CA LEU A 42 -2.35 -17.14 -4.06
C LEU A 42 -3.45 -17.24 -2.99
N PRO A 43 -3.30 -18.12 -1.99
CA PRO A 43 -4.23 -18.19 -0.86
C PRO A 43 -4.20 -16.87 -0.05
N LEU A 44 -5.35 -16.49 0.51
CA LEU A 44 -5.51 -15.24 1.27
C LEU A 44 -4.54 -15.12 2.47
N TYR A 45 -4.17 -16.24 3.09
CA TYR A 45 -3.18 -16.22 4.18
C TYR A 45 -1.81 -15.67 3.75
N VAL A 46 -1.43 -15.79 2.46
CA VAL A 46 -0.19 -15.20 1.93
C VAL A 46 -0.26 -13.68 1.99
N ASP A 47 -1.39 -13.12 1.54
CA ASP A 47 -1.61 -11.68 1.59
C ASP A 47 -1.60 -11.18 3.03
N ILE A 48 -2.25 -11.89 3.95
CA ILE A 48 -2.31 -11.51 5.36
C ILE A 48 -0.91 -11.55 6.00
N ALA A 49 -0.15 -12.63 5.82
CA ALA A 49 1.16 -12.80 6.41
C ALA A 49 2.17 -11.80 5.88
N THR A 50 2.20 -11.59 4.56
CA THR A 50 3.11 -10.64 3.93
C THR A 50 2.74 -9.19 4.25
N ASN A 51 1.44 -8.84 4.27
CA ASN A 51 0.96 -7.53 4.71
C ASN A 51 1.24 -7.28 6.20
N THR A 52 1.20 -8.30 7.06
CA THR A 52 1.58 -8.15 8.47
C THR A 52 3.02 -7.69 8.62
N GLY A 53 3.95 -8.26 7.84
CA GLY A 53 5.35 -7.81 7.83
C GLY A 53 5.49 -6.36 7.40
N THR A 54 4.85 -5.95 6.31
CA THR A 54 4.90 -4.56 5.83
C THR A 54 4.17 -3.60 6.75
N LEU A 55 3.07 -4.01 7.38
CA LEU A 55 2.37 -3.24 8.42
C LEU A 55 3.31 -2.90 9.61
N LEU A 56 4.04 -3.90 10.11
CA LEU A 56 5.04 -3.71 11.15
C LEU A 56 6.17 -2.78 10.71
N ALA A 57 6.62 -2.89 9.46
CA ALA A 57 7.64 -2.01 8.91
C ALA A 57 7.21 -0.54 8.93
N VAL A 58 5.98 -0.22 8.47
CA VAL A 58 5.45 1.15 8.51
C VAL A 58 5.25 1.63 9.93
N LEU A 59 4.70 0.78 10.80
CA LEU A 59 4.46 1.12 12.21
C LEU A 59 5.76 1.53 12.91
N ILE A 60 6.85 0.78 12.69
CA ILE A 60 8.16 1.09 13.25
C ILE A 60 8.77 2.32 12.57
N PHE A 61 8.63 2.44 11.25
CA PHE A 61 9.20 3.57 10.51
C PHE A 61 8.54 4.92 10.86
N LEU A 62 7.22 4.94 11.01
CA LEU A 62 6.42 6.13 11.35
C LEU A 62 5.96 6.15 12.83
N TRP A 63 6.63 5.43 13.72
CA TRP A 63 6.18 5.26 15.10
C TRP A 63 5.91 6.58 15.84
N ARG A 64 6.70 7.63 15.56
CA ARG A 64 6.53 8.97 16.15
C ARG A 64 5.26 9.64 15.66
N ASP A 65 4.97 9.56 14.36
CA ASP A 65 3.77 10.12 13.76
C ASP A 65 2.52 9.36 14.27
N VAL A 66 2.60 8.04 14.38
CA VAL A 66 1.55 7.18 14.95
C VAL A 66 1.31 7.52 16.42
N ALA A 67 2.35 7.57 17.25
CA ALA A 67 2.23 7.92 18.66
C ALA A 67 1.65 9.33 18.84
N SER A 68 2.11 10.30 18.02
CA SER A 68 1.56 11.67 18.03
C SER A 68 0.07 11.70 17.67
N ALA A 69 -0.35 10.95 16.66
CA ALA A 69 -1.76 10.87 16.27
C ALA A 69 -2.61 10.22 17.37
N ILE A 70 -2.18 9.09 17.93
CA ILE A 70 -2.91 8.39 19.00
C ILE A 70 -3.01 9.25 20.26
N THR A 71 -1.89 9.75 20.77
CA THR A 71 -1.88 10.57 21.98
C THR A 71 -2.62 11.89 21.76
N GLY A 72 -2.44 12.53 20.60
CA GLY A 72 -3.16 13.74 20.21
C GLY A 72 -4.67 13.53 20.15
N PHE A 73 -5.11 12.40 19.61
CA PHE A 73 -6.54 12.05 19.56
C PHE A 73 -7.14 11.94 20.97
N PHE A 74 -6.58 11.10 21.84
CA PHE A 74 -7.13 10.91 23.18
C PHE A 74 -7.04 12.17 24.05
N ARG A 75 -5.94 12.93 23.97
CA ARG A 75 -5.83 14.21 24.68
C ARG A 75 -6.81 15.25 24.15
N GLY A 76 -7.04 15.30 22.83
CA GLY A 76 -7.99 16.22 22.21
C GLY A 76 -9.46 15.92 22.56
N LEU A 77 -9.81 14.69 22.97
CA LEU A 77 -11.16 14.39 23.45
C LEU A 77 -11.47 15.13 24.75
N VAL A 78 -10.48 15.35 25.61
CA VAL A 78 -10.65 15.92 26.95
C VAL A 78 -10.10 17.35 27.11
N SER A 79 -9.29 17.84 26.18
CA SER A 79 -8.65 19.17 26.25
C SER A 79 -8.81 19.98 24.96
N ALA A 80 -9.39 21.17 25.07
CA ALA A 80 -9.49 22.11 23.94
C ALA A 80 -8.11 22.63 23.50
N GLU A 81 -7.13 22.71 24.39
CA GLU A 81 -5.77 23.11 24.09
C GLU A 81 -5.08 22.02 23.23
N ALA A 82 -5.23 20.75 23.59
CA ALA A 82 -4.67 19.63 22.84
C ALA A 82 -5.23 19.51 21.40
N ARG A 83 -6.44 20.01 21.15
CA ARG A 83 -7.03 20.10 19.78
C ARG A 83 -6.26 21.03 18.85
N ARG A 84 -5.42 21.91 19.38
CA ARG A 84 -4.53 22.79 18.59
C ARG A 84 -3.21 22.11 18.21
N GLU A 85 -2.87 20.99 18.83
CA GLU A 85 -1.65 20.24 18.55
C GLU A 85 -1.73 19.50 17.19
N PRO A 86 -0.61 19.37 16.45
CA PRO A 86 -0.57 18.66 15.17
C PRO A 86 -1.09 17.21 15.24
N GLY A 87 -0.86 16.52 16.37
CA GLY A 87 -1.29 15.13 16.56
C GLY A 87 -2.80 14.95 16.47
N TRP A 88 -3.59 15.84 17.06
CA TRP A 88 -5.06 15.84 16.92
C TRP A 88 -5.47 15.96 15.45
N ARG A 89 -4.92 16.95 14.75
CA ARG A 89 -5.22 17.18 13.34
C ARG A 89 -4.83 15.97 12.49
N LEU A 90 -3.66 15.39 12.74
CA LEU A 90 -3.18 14.20 12.03
C LEU A 90 -4.12 13.02 12.23
N ALA A 91 -4.56 12.75 13.45
CA ALA A 91 -5.52 11.69 13.74
C ALA A 91 -6.83 11.88 12.99
N LEU A 92 -7.39 13.10 13.00
CA LEU A 92 -8.63 13.39 12.28
C LEU A 92 -8.49 13.23 10.76
N LEU A 93 -7.38 13.67 10.16
CA LEU A 93 -7.13 13.46 8.74
C LEU A 93 -7.07 11.98 8.38
N VAL A 94 -6.39 11.18 9.19
CA VAL A 94 -6.30 9.72 8.99
C VAL A 94 -7.67 9.06 9.13
N LEU A 95 -8.45 9.40 10.16
CA LEU A 95 -9.80 8.85 10.35
C LEU A 95 -10.74 9.23 9.19
N VAL A 96 -10.76 10.52 8.80
CA VAL A 96 -11.60 11.02 7.71
C VAL A 96 -11.24 10.33 6.38
N GLY A 97 -9.96 10.16 6.06
CA GLY A 97 -9.53 9.47 4.85
C GLY A 97 -9.77 7.96 4.90
N SER A 98 -9.78 7.34 6.09
CA SER A 98 -10.02 5.91 6.22
C SER A 98 -11.48 5.51 5.96
N VAL A 99 -12.45 6.40 6.22
CA VAL A 99 -13.88 6.12 5.99
C VAL A 99 -14.18 5.77 4.52
N PRO A 100 -13.91 6.64 3.52
CA PRO A 100 -14.17 6.30 2.13
C PRO A 100 -13.36 5.10 1.67
N THR A 101 -12.13 4.92 2.16
CA THR A 101 -11.31 3.74 1.85
C THR A 101 -12.02 2.45 2.27
N ALA A 102 -12.53 2.41 3.50
CA ALA A 102 -13.24 1.23 4.02
C ALA A 102 -14.52 0.94 3.24
N LEU A 103 -15.33 1.98 2.99
CA LEU A 103 -16.61 1.83 2.27
C LEU A 103 -16.40 1.34 0.83
N ILE A 104 -15.46 1.94 0.10
CA ILE A 104 -15.16 1.57 -1.28
C ILE A 104 -14.49 0.20 -1.32
N GLY A 105 -13.49 -0.06 -0.47
CA GLY A 105 -12.76 -1.31 -0.43
C GLY A 105 -13.67 -2.51 -0.14
N LEU A 106 -14.58 -2.37 0.82
CA LEU A 106 -15.58 -3.41 1.12
C LEU A 106 -16.57 -3.61 -0.02
N GLY A 107 -17.03 -2.52 -0.65
CA GLY A 107 -17.96 -2.57 -1.78
C GLY A 107 -17.34 -3.15 -3.06
N MET A 108 -16.02 -3.08 -3.21
CA MET A 108 -15.31 -3.54 -4.41
C MET A 108 -14.69 -4.94 -4.30
N ARG A 109 -14.97 -5.71 -3.25
CA ARG A 109 -14.39 -7.06 -3.08
C ARG A 109 -14.58 -7.96 -4.32
N GLY A 110 -15.80 -8.02 -4.87
CA GLY A 110 -16.09 -8.80 -6.07
C GLY A 110 -15.37 -8.31 -7.35
N VAL A 111 -14.99 -7.02 -7.40
CA VAL A 111 -14.18 -6.47 -8.49
C VAL A 111 -12.73 -6.96 -8.38
N PHE A 112 -12.19 -6.96 -7.18
CA PHE A 112 -10.85 -7.49 -6.90
C PHE A 112 -10.70 -8.93 -7.41
N GLU A 113 -11.64 -9.82 -7.04
CA GLU A 113 -11.61 -11.23 -7.44
C GLU A 113 -11.62 -11.40 -8.96
N ARG A 114 -12.42 -10.60 -9.69
CA ARG A 114 -12.53 -10.67 -11.16
C ARG A 114 -11.28 -10.11 -11.88
N LEU A 115 -10.60 -9.16 -11.28
CA LEU A 115 -9.44 -8.50 -11.87
C LEU A 115 -8.10 -9.09 -11.40
N ASN A 116 -8.14 -10.12 -10.55
CA ASN A 116 -6.96 -10.80 -10.02
C ASN A 116 -6.37 -11.80 -11.04
N ALA A 117 -6.00 -11.29 -12.22
CA ALA A 117 -5.45 -12.07 -13.33
C ALA A 117 -4.38 -11.27 -14.08
N PRO A 118 -3.44 -11.93 -14.80
CA PRO A 118 -2.29 -11.26 -15.44
C PRO A 118 -2.68 -10.14 -16.41
N LEU A 119 -3.72 -10.33 -17.23
CA LEU A 119 -4.13 -9.33 -18.22
C LEU A 119 -4.68 -8.04 -17.58
N PRO A 120 -5.68 -8.08 -16.68
CA PRO A 120 -6.12 -6.87 -15.98
C PRO A 120 -5.00 -6.19 -15.19
N VAL A 121 -4.13 -6.97 -14.54
CA VAL A 121 -2.97 -6.46 -13.79
C VAL A 121 -2.03 -5.71 -14.72
N ALA A 122 -1.68 -6.25 -15.87
CA ALA A 122 -0.79 -5.58 -16.82
C ALA A 122 -1.36 -4.24 -17.29
N VAL A 123 -2.66 -4.16 -17.57
CA VAL A 123 -3.34 -2.92 -17.93
C VAL A 123 -3.33 -1.92 -16.77
N ALA A 124 -3.62 -2.38 -15.55
CA ALA A 124 -3.62 -1.53 -14.37
C ALA A 124 -2.23 -1.00 -14.01
N LEU A 125 -1.16 -1.79 -14.24
CA LEU A 125 0.23 -1.33 -14.10
C LEU A 125 0.54 -0.20 -15.09
N ALA A 126 0.10 -0.32 -16.35
CA ALA A 126 0.28 0.75 -17.34
C ALA A 126 -0.42 2.05 -16.88
N VAL A 127 -1.67 1.95 -16.43
CA VAL A 127 -2.44 3.09 -15.88
C VAL A 127 -1.71 3.71 -14.68
N THR A 128 -1.21 2.89 -13.76
CA THR A 128 -0.40 3.38 -12.63
C THR A 128 0.84 4.13 -13.13
N GLY A 129 1.52 3.63 -14.15
CA GLY A 129 2.65 4.32 -14.77
C GLY A 129 2.29 5.73 -15.24
N PHE A 130 1.13 5.92 -15.90
CA PHE A 130 0.65 7.24 -16.30
C PHE A 130 0.32 8.13 -15.09
N VAL A 131 -0.32 7.59 -14.05
CA VAL A 131 -0.60 8.34 -12.81
C VAL A 131 0.70 8.89 -12.20
N LEU A 132 1.75 8.06 -12.12
CA LEU A 132 3.04 8.50 -11.58
C LEU A 132 3.75 9.52 -12.48
N TRP A 133 3.66 9.33 -13.79
CA TRP A 133 4.31 10.21 -14.76
C TRP A 133 3.75 11.63 -14.73
N PHE A 134 2.43 11.77 -14.59
CA PHE A 134 1.75 13.07 -14.55
C PHE A 134 1.64 13.65 -13.12
N ALA A 135 2.01 12.91 -12.07
CA ALA A 135 1.97 13.42 -10.71
C ALA A 135 2.85 14.67 -10.54
N PRO A 136 2.38 15.70 -9.82
CA PRO A 136 3.19 16.85 -9.46
C PRO A 136 4.43 16.46 -8.63
N ARG A 137 5.49 17.26 -8.67
CA ARG A 137 6.72 16.96 -7.93
C ARG A 137 6.61 17.28 -6.44
N SER A 138 5.90 18.32 -6.09
CA SER A 138 5.64 18.77 -4.71
C SER A 138 4.58 19.87 -4.73
N GLY A 139 3.97 20.13 -3.58
CA GLY A 139 3.02 21.23 -3.38
C GLY A 139 3.43 22.16 -2.22
N PRO A 140 2.68 23.24 -2.00
CA PRO A 140 2.97 24.24 -0.98
C PRO A 140 2.56 23.88 0.45
N LYS A 141 1.79 22.78 0.65
CA LYS A 141 1.29 22.37 1.98
C LYS A 141 2.34 21.54 2.71
N HIS A 142 3.24 22.20 3.46
CA HIS A 142 4.35 21.55 4.15
C HIS A 142 4.04 21.06 5.56
N ALA A 143 2.97 21.57 6.19
CA ALA A 143 2.58 21.23 7.55
C ALA A 143 1.22 20.49 7.59
N VAL A 144 1.04 19.62 8.58
CA VAL A 144 -0.23 18.88 8.79
C VAL A 144 -1.42 19.84 8.93
N GLY A 145 -1.21 21.01 9.57
CA GLY A 145 -2.24 22.04 9.73
C GLY A 145 -2.74 22.65 8.43
N SER A 146 -1.94 22.64 7.35
CA SER A 146 -2.33 23.15 6.02
C SER A 146 -3.09 22.13 5.16
N VAL A 147 -3.09 20.85 5.55
CA VAL A 147 -3.85 19.79 4.87
C VAL A 147 -5.34 19.88 5.28
N THR A 148 -6.21 19.90 4.30
CA THR A 148 -7.66 19.97 4.52
C THR A 148 -8.28 18.59 4.68
N PHE A 149 -9.50 18.52 5.25
CA PHE A 149 -10.25 17.27 5.28
C PHE A 149 -10.64 16.79 3.87
N LEU A 150 -10.82 17.70 2.93
CA LEU A 150 -11.06 17.34 1.53
C LEU A 150 -9.82 16.65 0.92
N ASP A 151 -8.60 17.06 1.27
CA ASP A 151 -7.37 16.38 0.81
C ASP A 151 -7.33 14.94 1.35
N ALA A 152 -7.70 14.74 2.62
CA ALA A 152 -7.79 13.42 3.23
C ALA A 152 -8.89 12.55 2.60
N LEU A 153 -10.07 13.12 2.35
CA LEU A 153 -11.18 12.42 1.67
C LEU A 153 -10.77 11.98 0.26
N VAL A 154 -10.15 12.86 -0.53
CA VAL A 154 -9.67 12.52 -1.87
C VAL A 154 -8.64 11.39 -1.81
N ALA A 155 -7.67 11.47 -0.89
CA ALA A 155 -6.69 10.40 -0.70
C ALA A 155 -7.37 9.07 -0.30
N GLY A 156 -8.37 9.13 0.57
CA GLY A 156 -9.13 7.96 1.02
C GLY A 156 -9.96 7.32 -0.10
N VAL A 157 -10.63 8.13 -0.94
CA VAL A 157 -11.34 7.64 -2.12
C VAL A 157 -10.38 6.97 -3.10
N VAL A 158 -9.27 7.62 -3.41
CA VAL A 158 -8.24 7.06 -4.30
C VAL A 158 -7.65 5.76 -3.71
N GLN A 159 -7.42 5.71 -2.40
CA GLN A 159 -6.96 4.49 -1.73
C GLN A 159 -7.97 3.35 -1.84
N GLY A 160 -9.26 3.65 -1.67
CA GLY A 160 -10.34 2.67 -1.83
C GLY A 160 -10.44 2.11 -3.24
N LEU A 161 -10.29 2.98 -4.27
CA LEU A 161 -10.28 2.57 -5.68
C LEU A 161 -9.02 1.76 -6.04
N ALA A 162 -7.91 2.00 -5.35
CA ALA A 162 -6.65 1.28 -5.56
C ALA A 162 -6.63 -0.15 -4.98
N VAL A 163 -7.79 -0.72 -4.63
CA VAL A 163 -7.96 -2.15 -4.33
C VAL A 163 -7.77 -3.02 -5.58
N VAL A 164 -7.90 -2.45 -6.77
CA VAL A 164 -7.71 -3.14 -8.05
C VAL A 164 -6.25 -3.59 -8.20
N PRO A 165 -5.99 -4.90 -8.41
CA PRO A 165 -4.64 -5.42 -8.59
C PRO A 165 -3.93 -4.77 -9.78
N GLY A 166 -2.69 -4.33 -9.59
CA GLY A 166 -1.96 -3.56 -10.59
C GLY A 166 -2.07 -2.04 -10.40
N VAL A 167 -3.13 -1.54 -9.73
CA VAL A 167 -3.16 -0.15 -9.27
C VAL A 167 -2.32 -0.03 -8.01
N SER A 168 -1.28 0.78 -8.06
CA SER A 168 -0.46 1.04 -6.87
C SER A 168 -1.22 1.92 -5.88
N ARG A 169 -1.55 1.38 -4.71
CA ARG A 169 -2.18 2.14 -3.64
C ARG A 169 -1.30 3.29 -3.15
N SER A 170 -0.04 3.00 -2.79
CA SER A 170 0.92 4.04 -2.38
C SER A 170 1.16 5.05 -3.49
N GLY A 171 1.35 4.58 -4.74
CA GLY A 171 1.53 5.44 -5.90
C GLY A 171 0.35 6.39 -6.13
N SER A 172 -0.86 5.86 -6.17
CA SER A 172 -2.07 6.64 -6.44
C SER A 172 -2.41 7.63 -5.33
N THR A 173 -2.31 7.21 -4.05
CA THR A 173 -2.60 8.09 -2.91
C THR A 173 -1.57 9.21 -2.77
N ILE A 174 -0.28 8.91 -2.96
CA ILE A 174 0.77 9.94 -2.97
C ILE A 174 0.55 10.90 -4.14
N ALA A 175 0.29 10.41 -5.36
CA ALA A 175 0.00 11.26 -6.52
C ALA A 175 -1.21 12.16 -6.28
N ALA A 176 -2.29 11.64 -5.69
CA ALA A 176 -3.47 12.41 -5.35
C ALA A 176 -3.17 13.52 -4.33
N LEU A 177 -2.43 13.21 -3.26
CA LEU A 177 -2.02 14.21 -2.27
C LEU A 177 -1.12 15.29 -2.87
N LEU A 178 -0.16 14.91 -3.72
CA LEU A 178 0.67 15.86 -4.46
C LEU A 178 -0.18 16.76 -5.38
N ALA A 179 -1.17 16.19 -6.08
CA ALA A 179 -2.10 16.95 -6.92
C ALA A 179 -3.00 17.91 -6.10
N ARG A 180 -3.28 17.56 -4.84
CA ARG A 180 -3.95 18.43 -3.86
C ARG A 180 -3.04 19.50 -3.25
N GLY A 181 -1.79 19.58 -3.70
CA GLY A 181 -0.82 20.55 -3.25
C GLY A 181 -0.11 20.18 -1.93
N VAL A 182 -0.17 18.93 -1.50
CA VAL A 182 0.58 18.45 -0.34
C VAL A 182 2.05 18.27 -0.74
N ASP A 183 2.95 18.61 0.17
CA ASP A 183 4.40 18.51 -0.02
C ASP A 183 4.88 17.06 -0.18
N LYS A 184 5.98 16.90 -0.91
CA LYS A 184 6.60 15.59 -1.22
C LYS A 184 7.11 14.80 0.00
N GLU A 185 7.30 15.44 1.16
CA GLU A 185 7.67 14.77 2.40
C GLU A 185 6.44 14.39 3.24
N LEU A 186 5.39 15.19 3.17
CA LEU A 186 4.15 14.98 3.92
C LEU A 186 3.21 14.00 3.21
N ALA A 187 3.12 14.05 1.88
CA ALA A 187 2.25 13.19 1.10
C ALA A 187 2.49 11.68 1.36
N PRO A 188 3.73 11.15 1.33
CA PRO A 188 3.96 9.75 1.64
C PRO A 188 3.66 9.40 3.11
N LYS A 189 3.92 10.31 4.06
CA LYS A 189 3.56 10.08 5.47
C LYS A 189 2.05 9.88 5.62
N LEU A 190 1.24 10.77 5.07
CA LEU A 190 -0.23 10.66 5.12
C LEU A 190 -0.73 9.41 4.41
N SER A 191 -0.18 9.09 3.23
CA SER A 191 -0.51 7.87 2.49
C SER A 191 -0.25 6.61 3.31
N PHE A 192 0.91 6.51 3.96
CA PHE A 192 1.25 5.34 4.77
C PHE A 192 0.53 5.29 6.13
N LEU A 193 0.15 6.42 6.70
CA LEU A 193 -0.72 6.43 7.89
C LEU A 193 -2.15 5.96 7.56
N LEU A 194 -2.69 6.34 6.41
CA LEU A 194 -3.95 5.79 5.89
C LEU A 194 -3.86 4.28 5.63
N TYR A 195 -2.73 3.83 5.09
CA TYR A 195 -2.44 2.41 4.91
C TYR A 195 -2.48 1.63 6.22
N LEU A 196 -1.88 2.15 7.30
CA LEU A 196 -1.84 1.47 8.60
C LEU A 196 -3.25 1.09 9.08
N VAL A 197 -4.20 2.03 9.01
CA VAL A 197 -5.57 1.79 9.48
C VAL A 197 -6.24 0.68 8.68
N VAL A 198 -6.13 0.74 7.35
CA VAL A 198 -6.77 -0.24 6.46
C VAL A 198 -6.12 -1.61 6.59
N SER A 199 -4.78 -1.68 6.59
CA SER A 199 -4.05 -2.94 6.70
C SER A 199 -4.23 -3.60 8.07
N PHE A 200 -4.32 -2.81 9.14
CA PHE A 200 -4.68 -3.33 10.46
C PHE A 200 -6.10 -3.92 10.45
N GLY A 201 -7.06 -3.24 9.83
CA GLY A 201 -8.43 -3.75 9.66
C GLY A 201 -8.46 -5.07 8.87
N VAL A 202 -7.75 -5.16 7.76
CA VAL A 202 -7.64 -6.39 6.95
C VAL A 202 -6.98 -7.51 7.75
N ALA A 203 -5.90 -7.23 8.48
CA ALA A 203 -5.23 -8.21 9.32
C ALA A 203 -6.16 -8.78 10.41
N LEU A 204 -6.96 -7.93 11.07
CA LEU A 204 -7.93 -8.36 12.07
C LEU A 204 -9.03 -9.24 11.48
N LEU A 205 -9.59 -8.85 10.33
CA LEU A 205 -10.65 -9.61 9.65
C LEU A 205 -10.16 -10.96 9.11
N GLY A 206 -8.88 -11.07 8.79
CA GLY A 206 -8.29 -12.27 8.23
C GLY A 206 -7.71 -13.27 9.25
N VAL A 207 -7.76 -12.96 10.56
CA VAL A 207 -7.19 -13.83 11.60
C VAL A 207 -7.78 -15.24 11.58
N ASP A 208 -9.09 -15.36 11.41
CA ASP A 208 -9.75 -16.66 11.42
C ASP A 208 -9.39 -17.50 10.17
N GLU A 209 -9.14 -16.85 9.05
CA GLU A 209 -8.71 -17.50 7.81
C GLU A 209 -7.28 -18.04 7.91
N VAL A 210 -6.38 -17.27 8.53
CA VAL A 210 -5.01 -17.77 8.85
C VAL A 210 -5.05 -18.94 9.83
N ARG A 211 -5.94 -18.90 10.82
CA ARG A 211 -6.11 -20.01 11.79
C ARG A 211 -6.71 -21.26 11.16
N ALA A 212 -7.65 -21.09 10.23
CA ALA A 212 -8.30 -22.19 9.52
C ALA A 212 -7.40 -22.83 8.47
N ALA A 213 -6.42 -22.08 7.96
CA ALA A 213 -5.44 -22.59 7.01
C ALA A 213 -4.46 -23.51 7.76
N ASP A 214 -4.43 -24.79 7.41
CA ASP A 214 -3.50 -25.80 7.98
C ASP A 214 -2.08 -25.57 7.43
N ILE A 215 -1.44 -24.49 7.89
CA ILE A 215 -0.13 -24.05 7.40
C ILE A 215 0.92 -24.22 8.49
N GLU A 216 2.07 -24.73 8.08
CA GLU A 216 3.22 -24.81 8.94
C GLU A 216 3.68 -23.38 9.35
N ALA A 217 4.01 -23.18 10.61
CA ALA A 217 4.47 -21.87 11.12
C ALA A 217 5.74 -21.37 10.41
N GLY A 218 6.61 -22.27 9.95
CA GLY A 218 7.86 -21.92 9.27
C GLY A 218 7.67 -21.00 8.06
N PRO A 219 6.90 -21.38 7.03
CA PRO A 219 6.61 -20.52 5.87
C PRO A 219 5.93 -19.20 6.25
N LEU A 220 4.97 -19.20 7.19
CA LEU A 220 4.31 -17.96 7.66
C LEU A 220 5.31 -16.98 8.27
N VAL A 221 6.15 -17.44 9.18
CA VAL A 221 7.18 -16.61 9.81
C VAL A 221 8.19 -16.14 8.77
N ALA A 222 8.64 -17.01 7.86
CA ALA A 222 9.61 -16.68 6.85
C ALA A 222 9.11 -15.55 5.92
N MET A 223 7.85 -15.63 5.42
CA MET A 223 7.30 -14.58 4.56
C MET A 223 7.06 -13.26 5.31
N THR A 224 6.59 -13.32 6.55
CA THR A 224 6.37 -12.14 7.39
C THR A 224 7.69 -11.43 7.70
N VAL A 225 8.73 -12.15 8.10
CA VAL A 225 10.05 -11.58 8.39
C VAL A 225 10.71 -11.02 7.13
N ALA A 226 10.62 -11.73 6.01
CA ALA A 226 11.16 -11.26 4.74
C ALA A 226 10.46 -9.97 4.29
N SER A 227 9.13 -9.92 4.32
CA SER A 227 8.36 -8.73 3.93
C SER A 227 8.62 -7.55 4.88
N PHE A 228 8.80 -7.79 6.19
CA PHE A 228 9.19 -6.77 7.15
C PHE A 228 10.57 -6.17 6.83
N ALA A 229 11.59 -7.02 6.72
CA ALA A 229 12.96 -6.56 6.53
C ALA A 229 13.15 -5.80 5.20
N VAL A 230 12.64 -6.38 4.11
CA VAL A 230 12.70 -5.76 2.78
C VAL A 230 11.79 -4.54 2.71
N GLY A 231 10.60 -4.60 3.32
CA GLY A 231 9.68 -3.47 3.38
C GLY A 231 10.25 -2.27 4.13
N TYR A 232 10.92 -2.49 5.24
CA TYR A 232 11.58 -1.40 5.97
C TYR A 232 12.68 -0.72 5.13
N ALA A 233 13.47 -1.51 4.39
CA ALA A 233 14.46 -0.97 3.46
C ALA A 233 13.80 -0.21 2.30
N ALA A 234 12.71 -0.73 1.73
CA ALA A 234 11.95 -0.10 0.67
C ALA A 234 11.31 1.23 1.11
N LEU A 235 10.80 1.32 2.35
CA LEU A 235 10.33 2.59 2.93
C LEU A 235 11.42 3.66 2.95
N ARG A 236 12.61 3.31 3.43
CA ARG A 236 13.75 4.25 3.43
C ARG A 236 14.08 4.72 2.01
N LEU A 237 14.07 3.81 1.05
CA LEU A 237 14.34 4.11 -0.35
C LEU A 237 13.28 5.03 -0.95
N VAL A 238 11.99 4.74 -0.78
CA VAL A 238 10.92 5.54 -1.37
C VAL A 238 10.91 6.97 -0.81
N PHE A 239 11.09 7.15 0.49
CA PHE A 239 11.22 8.49 1.08
C PHE A 239 12.43 9.24 0.54
N ALA A 240 13.57 8.57 0.36
CA ALA A 240 14.77 9.19 -0.23
C ALA A 240 14.54 9.62 -1.69
N LEU A 241 13.86 8.79 -2.49
CA LEU A 241 13.55 9.09 -3.89
C LEU A 241 12.52 10.21 -4.03
N LEU A 242 11.49 10.21 -3.19
CA LEU A 242 10.47 11.28 -3.18
C LEU A 242 11.09 12.63 -2.80
N ARG A 243 11.93 12.70 -1.77
CA ARG A 243 12.67 13.91 -1.41
C ARG A 243 13.48 14.46 -2.57
N ARG A 244 14.06 13.58 -3.40
CA ARG A 244 14.80 13.96 -4.61
C ARG A 244 13.89 14.27 -5.81
N GLY A 245 12.56 14.23 -5.66
CA GLY A 245 11.60 14.46 -6.75
C GLY A 245 11.59 13.38 -7.83
N ARG A 246 12.07 12.17 -7.51
CA ARG A 246 12.20 11.06 -8.47
C ARG A 246 10.98 10.12 -8.51
N PHE A 247 9.81 10.59 -8.10
CA PHE A 247 8.58 9.77 -8.08
C PHE A 247 8.23 9.22 -9.47
N ARG A 248 8.40 10.03 -10.53
CA ARG A 248 8.13 9.64 -11.92
C ARG A 248 9.05 8.54 -12.45
N ALA A 249 10.21 8.29 -11.79
CA ALA A 249 11.18 7.31 -12.26
C ALA A 249 10.65 5.86 -12.22
N PHE A 250 9.56 5.60 -11.49
CA PHE A 250 8.92 4.29 -11.46
C PHE A 250 8.00 4.03 -12.68
N ALA A 251 7.55 5.05 -13.40
CA ALA A 251 6.65 4.89 -14.54
C ALA A 251 7.23 4.05 -15.69
N PRO A 252 8.49 4.26 -16.14
CA PRO A 252 9.09 3.40 -17.17
C PRO A 252 9.18 1.93 -16.77
N TYR A 253 9.46 1.66 -15.49
CA TYR A 253 9.46 0.29 -14.97
C TYR A 253 8.08 -0.36 -15.09
N LEU A 254 7.02 0.34 -14.66
CA LEU A 254 5.64 -0.15 -14.75
C LEU A 254 5.21 -0.42 -16.20
N TRP A 255 5.56 0.46 -17.11
CA TRP A 255 5.28 0.27 -18.54
C TRP A 255 6.07 -0.90 -19.13
N ALA A 256 7.33 -1.10 -18.72
CA ALA A 256 8.13 -2.24 -19.16
C ALA A 256 7.53 -3.56 -18.67
N VAL A 257 7.14 -3.67 -17.39
CA VAL A 257 6.50 -4.86 -16.82
C VAL A 257 5.15 -5.12 -17.50
N SER A 258 4.35 -4.07 -17.70
CA SER A 258 3.06 -4.17 -18.42
C SER A 258 3.26 -4.67 -19.85
N ALA A 259 4.13 -4.02 -20.62
CA ALA A 259 4.39 -4.40 -22.01
C ALA A 259 4.94 -5.83 -22.15
N PHE A 260 5.87 -6.23 -21.26
CA PHE A 260 6.37 -7.59 -21.20
C PHE A 260 5.24 -8.60 -20.95
N THR A 261 4.40 -8.34 -19.95
CA THR A 261 3.28 -9.23 -19.61
C THR A 261 2.28 -9.34 -20.75
N LEU A 262 1.90 -8.21 -21.38
CA LEU A 262 0.97 -8.21 -22.51
C LEU A 262 1.53 -8.94 -23.72
N ALA A 263 2.82 -8.73 -24.04
CA ALA A 263 3.48 -9.42 -25.15
C ALA A 263 3.56 -10.94 -24.88
N TYR A 264 3.90 -11.33 -23.66
CA TYR A 264 3.94 -12.74 -23.27
C TYR A 264 2.58 -13.42 -23.42
N LEU A 265 1.51 -12.79 -22.89
CA LEU A 265 0.14 -13.32 -22.99
C LEU A 265 -0.34 -13.43 -24.44
N ALA A 266 0.04 -12.50 -25.30
CA ALA A 266 -0.30 -12.55 -26.72
C ALA A 266 0.44 -13.64 -27.52
N LEU A 267 1.61 -14.09 -27.01
CA LEU A 267 2.42 -15.12 -27.69
C LEU A 267 2.12 -16.54 -27.19
N VAL A 268 1.65 -16.68 -25.95
CA VAL A 268 1.45 -17.99 -25.28
C VAL A 268 -0.03 -18.34 -25.16
N GLY A 269 -0.91 -17.34 -25.16
CA GLY A 269 -2.39 -17.52 -25.16
C GLY A 269 -2.92 -17.48 -26.56
#